data_3ec6d655eaac51801fa809ab06d6f3fc
#
_entry.id   3ec6d655eaac51801fa809ab06d6f3fc
#
_cell.length_a   1.000
_cell.length_b   1.000
_cell.length_c   1.000
_cell.angle_alpha   90.00
_cell.angle_beta   90.00
_cell.angle_gamma   90.00
#
_symmetry.space_group_name_H-M   'P 1'
#
loop_
_entity.id
_entity.type
_entity.pdbx_description
1 polymer ?
#
loop_
_entity_poly.entity_id
_entity_poly.type
_entity_poly.pdbx_seq_one_letter_code
_entity_poly.pdbx_strand_id
1 'polypeptide(L)'
;MRSQFILKHNAWKAVVVTAIFILVAAIIALRSGNCLVVNDPERSDVIVVLAGDHNDLRYWRGLQLLREHYGRRMLVDAPADRLYGRSYAEYATDFVRQSAGESSDQITICAVTKDSTVQEASDIRRCLAQVQPPTSVLLVTNNYHTRRALSILRSRLPQYKWSVAAVDDTEIFDTRWWENREWAKICVYEWEKLLWWKLFESWRS
;
A
#
# COMPACT_ATOMS: atom_id res chain seq x y z
N MET A 1 22.98 -50.61 27.45
CA MET A 1 23.81 -49.66 26.69
C MET A 1 23.20 -49.20 25.35
N ARG A 2 22.62 -50.05 24.52
CA ARG A 2 22.03 -49.68 23.21
C ARG A 2 20.84 -48.68 23.28
N SER A 3 19.97 -48.76 24.28
CA SER A 3 18.79 -47.88 24.39
C SER A 3 19.14 -46.44 24.72
N GLN A 4 20.16 -46.19 25.53
CA GLN A 4 20.60 -44.82 25.85
C GLN A 4 21.30 -44.13 24.67
N PHE A 5 21.93 -44.87 23.79
CA PHE A 5 22.56 -44.33 22.58
C PHE A 5 21.53 -43.89 21.54
N ILE A 6 20.46 -44.65 21.37
CA ILE A 6 19.34 -44.34 20.48
C ILE A 6 18.59 -43.08 20.96
N LEU A 7 18.34 -42.97 22.27
CA LEU A 7 17.68 -41.80 22.88
C LEU A 7 18.50 -40.52 22.69
N LYS A 8 19.82 -40.57 22.91
CA LYS A 8 20.72 -39.40 22.68
C LYS A 8 20.77 -39.00 21.21
N HIS A 9 20.76 -39.94 20.28
CA HIS A 9 20.79 -39.65 18.84
C HIS A 9 19.48 -39.00 18.34
N ASN A 10 18.34 -39.44 18.85
CA ASN A 10 17.04 -38.86 18.53
C ASN A 10 16.85 -37.48 19.15
N ALA A 11 17.35 -37.26 20.38
CA ALA A 11 17.34 -35.95 21.01
C ALA A 11 18.20 -34.92 20.25
N TRP A 12 19.39 -35.33 19.77
CA TRP A 12 20.23 -34.49 18.93
C TRP A 12 19.55 -34.08 17.63
N LYS A 13 18.92 -35.03 16.94
CA LYS A 13 18.14 -34.72 15.70
C LYS A 13 17.01 -33.73 15.97
N ALA A 14 16.26 -33.89 17.06
CA ALA A 14 15.19 -33.00 17.45
C ALA A 14 15.73 -31.59 17.70
N VAL A 15 16.86 -31.43 18.40
CA VAL A 15 17.50 -30.12 18.65
C VAL A 15 17.91 -29.46 17.35
N VAL A 16 18.54 -30.18 16.42
CA VAL A 16 18.97 -29.65 15.13
C VAL A 16 17.75 -29.21 14.29
N VAL A 17 16.71 -30.02 14.22
CA VAL A 17 15.48 -29.67 13.49
C VAL A 17 14.82 -28.41 14.08
N THR A 18 14.73 -28.35 15.42
CA THR A 18 14.19 -27.16 16.10
C THR A 18 15.04 -25.91 15.83
N ALA A 19 16.35 -26.03 15.87
CA ALA A 19 17.26 -24.91 15.57
C ALA A 19 17.10 -24.41 14.12
N ILE A 20 17.00 -25.34 13.17
CA ILE A 20 16.74 -24.99 11.75
C ILE A 20 15.38 -24.30 11.61
N PHE A 21 14.34 -24.80 12.27
CA PHE A 21 13.01 -24.19 12.22
C PHE A 21 13.02 -22.77 12.79
N ILE A 22 13.66 -22.55 13.93
CA ILE A 22 13.81 -21.21 14.53
C ILE A 22 14.58 -20.27 13.58
N LEU A 23 15.67 -20.75 12.98
CA LEU A 23 16.46 -19.94 12.03
C LEU A 23 15.63 -19.53 10.82
N VAL A 24 14.89 -20.46 10.22
CA VAL A 24 14.02 -20.20 9.07
C VAL A 24 12.91 -19.21 9.46
N ALA A 25 12.27 -19.41 10.61
CA ALA A 25 11.25 -18.49 11.13
C ALA A 25 11.81 -17.08 11.35
N ALA A 26 13.00 -16.97 11.89
CA ALA A 26 13.69 -15.68 12.07
C ALA A 26 13.99 -15.01 10.73
N ILE A 27 14.49 -15.73 9.73
CA ILE A 27 14.73 -15.20 8.38
C ILE A 27 13.43 -14.71 7.75
N ILE A 28 12.34 -15.48 7.84
CA ILE A 28 11.03 -15.08 7.32
C ILE A 28 10.55 -13.80 8.02
N ALA A 29 10.65 -13.75 9.34
CA ALA A 29 10.28 -12.58 10.12
C ALA A 29 11.09 -11.34 9.68
N LEU A 30 12.40 -11.44 9.61
CA LEU A 30 13.28 -10.35 9.19
C LEU A 30 12.99 -9.88 7.75
N ARG A 31 12.56 -10.76 6.85
CA ARG A 31 12.21 -10.42 5.47
C ARG A 31 10.78 -9.89 5.31
N SER A 32 9.95 -9.98 6.34
CA SER A 32 8.52 -9.66 6.24
C SER A 32 8.25 -8.19 5.87
N GLY A 33 9.06 -7.24 6.33
CA GLY A 33 8.96 -5.84 5.95
C GLY A 33 9.21 -5.62 4.45
N ASN A 34 10.25 -6.24 3.91
CA ASN A 34 10.54 -6.18 2.46
C ASN A 34 9.41 -6.80 1.62
N CYS A 35 8.76 -7.85 2.16
CA CYS A 35 7.65 -8.49 1.46
C CYS A 35 6.40 -7.60 1.37
N LEU A 36 6.23 -6.57 2.20
CA LEU A 36 5.13 -5.62 2.09
C LEU A 36 5.33 -4.62 0.94
N VAL A 37 6.57 -4.35 0.58
CA VAL A 37 6.90 -3.32 -0.42
C VAL A 37 6.84 -3.91 -1.82
N VAL A 38 6.08 -3.24 -2.69
CA VAL A 38 6.08 -3.43 -4.13
C VAL A 38 6.31 -2.06 -4.76
N ASN A 39 7.33 -1.94 -5.59
CA ASN A 39 7.63 -0.69 -6.30
C ASN A 39 8.01 -1.02 -7.74
N ASP A 40 7.05 -0.89 -8.63
CA ASP A 40 7.18 -1.20 -10.05
C ASP A 40 6.32 -0.21 -10.86
N PRO A 41 6.74 1.08 -10.94
CA PRO A 41 5.99 2.12 -11.62
C PRO A 41 6.10 1.95 -13.14
N GLU A 42 4.95 1.79 -13.80
CA GLU A 42 4.83 1.80 -15.25
C GLU A 42 4.09 3.06 -15.73
N ARG A 43 4.39 3.54 -16.94
CA ARG A 43 3.61 4.59 -17.59
C ARG A 43 2.17 4.10 -17.80
N SER A 44 1.24 4.93 -17.40
CA SER A 44 -0.20 4.59 -17.31
C SER A 44 -1.06 5.75 -17.82
N ASP A 45 -2.34 5.52 -18.03
CA ASP A 45 -3.26 6.58 -18.44
C ASP A 45 -3.54 7.57 -17.30
N VAL A 46 -3.69 7.03 -16.08
CA VAL A 46 -4.03 7.81 -14.88
C VAL A 46 -3.14 7.41 -13.71
N ILE A 47 -2.73 8.39 -12.91
CA ILE A 47 -2.10 8.20 -11.61
C ILE A 47 -3.19 8.32 -10.55
N VAL A 48 -3.26 7.39 -9.61
CA VAL A 48 -4.15 7.43 -8.44
C VAL A 48 -3.30 7.51 -7.18
N VAL A 49 -3.47 8.59 -6.42
CA VAL A 49 -2.81 8.82 -5.14
C VAL A 49 -3.80 8.49 -4.03
N LEU A 50 -3.54 7.44 -3.25
CA LEU A 50 -4.45 7.01 -2.18
C LEU A 50 -4.48 7.99 -1.02
N ALA A 51 -5.63 8.06 -0.37
CA ALA A 51 -5.82 8.84 0.87
C ALA A 51 -4.96 8.32 2.05
N GLY A 52 -4.90 9.11 3.13
CA GLY A 52 -4.11 8.79 4.32
C GLY A 52 -2.63 9.16 4.17
N ASP A 53 -2.35 10.24 3.45
CA ASP A 53 -1.01 10.80 3.28
C ASP A 53 -0.52 11.45 4.59
N HIS A 54 0.76 11.32 4.85
CA HIS A 54 1.45 11.99 5.95
C HIS A 54 2.49 12.93 5.32
N ASN A 55 2.52 14.19 5.74
CA ASN A 55 3.42 15.22 5.18
C ASN A 55 3.29 15.40 3.66
N ASP A 56 2.16 15.06 3.06
CA ASP A 56 1.85 15.19 1.63
C ASP A 56 2.82 14.45 0.69
N LEU A 57 3.56 13.46 1.20
CA LEU A 57 4.60 12.76 0.45
C LEU A 57 4.05 11.97 -0.74
N ARG A 58 2.86 11.36 -0.58
CA ARG A 58 2.18 10.66 -1.69
C ARG A 58 1.78 11.64 -2.79
N TYR A 59 1.24 12.80 -2.39
CA TYR A 59 0.87 13.85 -3.33
C TYR A 59 2.08 14.35 -4.11
N TRP A 60 3.17 14.70 -3.44
CA TRP A 60 4.39 15.18 -4.10
C TRP A 60 4.99 14.12 -5.03
N ARG A 61 4.97 12.85 -4.63
CA ARG A 61 5.40 11.76 -5.51
C ARG A 61 4.50 11.62 -6.73
N GLY A 62 3.17 11.68 -6.55
CA GLY A 62 2.20 11.67 -7.63
C GLY A 62 2.40 12.82 -8.61
N LEU A 63 2.60 14.04 -8.10
CA LEU A 63 2.86 15.24 -8.90
C LEU A 63 4.19 15.14 -9.67
N GLN A 64 5.23 14.61 -9.05
CA GLN A 64 6.50 14.33 -9.72
C GLN A 64 6.29 13.37 -10.91
N LEU A 65 5.62 12.25 -10.68
CA LEU A 65 5.32 11.26 -11.70
C LEU A 65 4.45 11.81 -12.83
N LEU A 66 3.49 12.71 -12.51
CA LEU A 66 2.69 13.40 -13.51
C LEU A 66 3.55 14.29 -14.41
N ARG A 67 4.47 15.07 -13.83
CA ARG A 67 5.43 15.91 -14.56
C ARG A 67 6.44 15.12 -15.39
N GLU A 68 6.77 13.90 -14.94
CA GLU A 68 7.62 12.93 -15.66
C GLU A 68 6.85 12.13 -16.73
N HIS A 69 5.58 12.46 -16.96
CA HIS A 69 4.69 11.81 -17.94
C HIS A 69 4.46 10.30 -17.68
N TYR A 70 4.42 9.90 -16.41
CA TYR A 70 3.96 8.56 -16.02
C TYR A 70 2.45 8.40 -16.10
N GLY A 71 1.71 9.51 -16.15
CA GLY A 71 0.27 9.56 -16.40
C GLY A 71 -0.11 10.86 -17.07
N ARG A 72 -1.27 10.88 -17.73
CA ARG A 72 -1.84 12.08 -18.37
C ARG A 72 -2.70 12.89 -17.40
N ARG A 73 -3.23 12.23 -16.38
CA ARG A 73 -4.08 12.80 -15.33
C ARG A 73 -3.71 12.17 -13.98
N MET A 74 -4.04 12.88 -12.92
CA MET A 74 -3.86 12.40 -11.56
C MET A 74 -5.18 12.53 -10.80
N LEU A 75 -5.61 11.45 -10.13
CA LEU A 75 -6.66 11.46 -9.12
C LEU A 75 -5.99 11.45 -7.76
N VAL A 76 -6.41 12.35 -6.88
CA VAL A 76 -5.96 12.40 -5.48
C VAL A 76 -7.15 12.05 -4.60
N ASP A 77 -7.07 10.93 -3.92
CA ASP A 77 -8.08 10.51 -2.98
C ASP A 77 -7.97 11.35 -1.71
N ALA A 78 -9.09 11.92 -1.28
CA ALA A 78 -9.18 12.68 -0.05
C ALA A 78 -10.43 12.27 0.74
N PRO A 79 -10.36 12.14 2.09
CA PRO A 79 -11.52 11.79 2.89
C PRO A 79 -12.69 12.78 2.67
N ALA A 80 -13.90 12.25 2.57
CA ALA A 80 -15.11 13.05 2.47
C ALA A 80 -15.51 13.67 3.83
N ASP A 81 -14.86 13.24 4.91
CA ASP A 81 -15.07 13.76 6.26
C ASP A 81 -14.85 15.27 6.34
N ARG A 82 -15.49 15.88 7.32
CA ARG A 82 -15.47 17.34 7.53
C ARG A 82 -14.68 17.71 8.77
N LEU A 83 -13.87 18.75 8.63
CA LEU A 83 -13.15 19.40 9.72
C LEU A 83 -13.52 20.89 9.73
N TYR A 84 -14.02 21.40 10.87
CA TYR A 84 -14.42 22.81 11.02
C TYR A 84 -15.33 23.33 9.86
N GLY A 85 -16.29 22.50 9.44
CA GLY A 85 -17.29 22.88 8.44
C GLY A 85 -16.89 22.67 6.98
N ARG A 86 -15.62 22.35 6.68
CA ARG A 86 -15.12 22.01 5.34
C ARG A 86 -14.71 20.54 5.27
N SER A 87 -14.85 19.92 4.09
CA SER A 87 -14.37 18.55 3.88
C SER A 87 -12.85 18.53 3.59
N TYR A 88 -12.19 17.43 3.87
CA TYR A 88 -10.79 17.23 3.47
C TYR A 88 -10.62 17.32 1.95
N ALA A 89 -11.61 16.92 1.17
CA ALA A 89 -11.61 17.06 -0.29
C ALA A 89 -11.57 18.54 -0.73
N GLU A 90 -12.27 19.45 -0.01
CA GLU A 90 -12.20 20.90 -0.27
C GLU A 90 -10.81 21.47 0.08
N TYR A 91 -10.23 21.03 1.21
CA TYR A 91 -8.85 21.41 1.56
C TYR A 91 -7.84 20.90 0.52
N ALA A 92 -7.97 19.64 0.08
CA ALA A 92 -7.11 19.08 -0.96
C ALA A 92 -7.25 19.84 -2.29
N THR A 93 -8.46 20.28 -2.65
CA THR A 93 -8.69 21.09 -3.85
C THR A 93 -7.93 22.42 -3.79
N ASP A 94 -8.02 23.12 -2.66
CA ASP A 94 -7.31 24.39 -2.47
C ASP A 94 -5.79 24.18 -2.47
N PHE A 95 -5.31 23.12 -1.85
CA PHE A 95 -3.91 22.75 -1.81
C PHE A 95 -3.35 22.47 -3.23
N VAL A 96 -4.08 21.70 -4.03
CA VAL A 96 -3.70 21.40 -5.42
C VAL A 96 -3.62 22.69 -6.24
N ARG A 97 -4.60 23.58 -6.14
CA ARG A 97 -4.58 24.87 -6.85
C ARG A 97 -3.36 25.72 -6.52
N GLN A 98 -2.88 25.67 -5.28
CA GLN A 98 -1.73 26.45 -4.83
C GLN A 98 -0.39 25.78 -5.18
N SER A 99 -0.30 24.46 -5.18
CA SER A 99 0.95 23.70 -5.24
C SER A 99 1.28 23.10 -6.60
N ALA A 100 0.26 22.75 -7.41
CA ALA A 100 0.47 22.06 -8.67
C ALA A 100 0.93 22.95 -9.84
N GLY A 101 0.67 24.26 -9.76
CA GLY A 101 0.99 25.20 -10.85
C GLY A 101 0.24 24.84 -12.14
N GLU A 102 0.94 24.79 -13.26
CA GLU A 102 0.37 24.44 -14.59
C GLU A 102 -0.24 23.05 -14.67
N SER A 103 0.11 22.14 -13.74
CA SER A 103 -0.43 20.79 -13.70
C SER A 103 -1.81 20.71 -13.02
N SER A 104 -2.32 21.78 -12.44
CA SER A 104 -3.58 21.78 -11.65
C SER A 104 -4.78 21.27 -12.44
N ASP A 105 -4.89 21.58 -13.72
CA ASP A 105 -5.99 21.15 -14.59
C ASP A 105 -5.94 19.64 -14.94
N GLN A 106 -4.82 18.98 -14.69
CA GLN A 106 -4.65 17.55 -14.88
C GLN A 106 -4.96 16.74 -13.61
N ILE A 107 -5.26 17.44 -12.49
CA ILE A 107 -5.47 16.83 -11.17
C ILE A 107 -6.94 16.94 -10.77
N THR A 108 -7.53 15.84 -10.36
CA THR A 108 -8.90 15.76 -9.87
C THR A 108 -8.90 15.20 -8.45
N ILE A 109 -9.66 15.80 -7.55
CA ILE A 109 -9.86 15.28 -6.20
C ILE A 109 -11.00 14.27 -6.21
N CYS A 110 -10.73 13.08 -5.70
CA CYS A 110 -11.70 12.01 -5.51
C CYS A 110 -12.07 11.93 -4.03
N ALA A 111 -13.30 12.32 -3.69
CA ALA A 111 -13.78 12.20 -2.32
C ALA A 111 -14.07 10.72 -1.97
N VAL A 112 -13.36 10.19 -0.97
CA VAL A 112 -13.50 8.81 -0.47
C VAL A 112 -14.32 8.79 0.80
N THR A 113 -15.27 7.87 0.90
CA THR A 113 -16.33 7.89 1.91
C THR A 113 -16.01 7.12 3.18
N LYS A 114 -15.00 6.26 3.18
CA LYS A 114 -14.62 5.43 4.33
C LYS A 114 -13.12 5.17 4.37
N ASP A 115 -12.61 5.03 5.58
CA ASP A 115 -11.22 4.64 5.86
C ASP A 115 -11.02 3.12 5.70
N SER A 116 -11.25 2.63 4.46
CA SER A 116 -11.07 1.22 4.10
C SER A 116 -10.67 1.12 2.64
N THR A 117 -9.53 0.49 2.35
CA THR A 117 -9.02 0.30 0.99
C THR A 117 -10.01 -0.46 0.08
N VAL A 118 -10.85 -1.33 0.65
CA VAL A 118 -11.90 -2.03 -0.10
C VAL A 118 -13.01 -1.07 -0.54
N GLN A 119 -13.40 -0.16 0.34
CA GLN A 119 -14.39 0.86 0.02
C GLN A 119 -13.79 1.94 -0.89
N GLU A 120 -12.55 2.35 -0.65
CA GLU A 120 -11.78 3.26 -1.49
C GLU A 120 -11.73 2.78 -2.95
N ALA A 121 -11.60 1.46 -3.19
CA ALA A 121 -11.68 0.89 -4.53
C ALA A 121 -13.01 1.20 -5.24
N SER A 122 -14.12 1.25 -4.52
CA SER A 122 -15.44 1.61 -5.08
C SER A 122 -15.52 3.11 -5.41
N ASP A 123 -14.95 3.95 -4.58
CA ASP A 123 -14.88 5.40 -4.81
C ASP A 123 -13.95 5.71 -5.98
N ILE A 124 -12.78 5.07 -6.06
CA ILE A 124 -11.85 5.15 -7.19
C ILE A 124 -12.55 4.75 -8.50
N ARG A 125 -13.32 3.65 -8.51
CA ARG A 125 -14.11 3.24 -9.68
C ARG A 125 -15.02 4.36 -10.17
N ARG A 126 -15.74 5.02 -9.24
CA ARG A 126 -16.64 6.14 -9.56
C ARG A 126 -15.88 7.32 -10.15
N CYS A 127 -14.72 7.67 -9.56
CA CYS A 127 -13.92 8.79 -10.03
C CYS A 127 -13.24 8.49 -11.38
N LEU A 128 -12.74 7.27 -11.59
CA LEU A 128 -12.16 6.85 -12.87
C LEU A 128 -13.19 6.84 -14.02
N ALA A 129 -14.47 6.58 -13.72
CA ALA A 129 -15.54 6.64 -14.72
C ALA A 129 -15.85 8.08 -15.19
N GLN A 130 -15.44 9.10 -14.45
CA GLN A 130 -15.61 10.52 -14.79
C GLN A 130 -14.47 11.09 -15.65
N VAL A 131 -13.33 10.42 -15.67
CA VAL A 131 -12.23 10.71 -16.61
C VAL A 131 -12.37 9.81 -17.84
N GLN A 132 -11.69 10.14 -18.96
CA GLN A 132 -11.67 9.22 -20.11
C GLN A 132 -11.32 7.81 -19.63
N PRO A 133 -12.10 6.77 -20.00
CA PRO A 133 -11.91 5.42 -19.47
C PRO A 133 -10.45 4.98 -19.62
N PRO A 134 -9.68 4.87 -18.52
CA PRO A 134 -8.30 4.41 -18.59
C PRO A 134 -8.27 2.91 -18.82
N THR A 135 -7.19 2.41 -19.41
CA THR A 135 -6.88 0.97 -19.47
C THR A 135 -5.81 0.61 -18.44
N SER A 136 -5.00 1.58 -18.04
CA SER A 136 -3.89 1.43 -17.12
C SER A 136 -3.90 2.50 -16.03
N VAL A 137 -3.54 2.09 -14.81
CA VAL A 137 -3.52 2.96 -13.63
C VAL A 137 -2.23 2.76 -12.85
N LEU A 138 -1.55 3.85 -12.55
CA LEU A 138 -0.39 3.87 -11.66
C LEU A 138 -0.86 4.30 -10.26
N LEU A 139 -0.76 3.39 -9.31
CA LEU A 139 -1.06 3.62 -7.90
C LEU A 139 0.12 4.30 -7.21
N VAL A 140 -0.14 5.29 -6.36
CA VAL A 140 0.85 5.92 -5.48
C VAL A 140 0.38 5.78 -4.03
N THR A 141 1.19 5.14 -3.21
CA THR A 141 0.91 4.96 -1.77
C THR A 141 2.21 4.66 -1.00
N ASN A 142 2.16 4.70 0.34
CA ASN A 142 3.33 4.40 1.17
C ASN A 142 3.82 2.97 0.94
N ASN A 143 5.12 2.78 1.04
CA ASN A 143 5.83 1.54 0.76
C ASN A 143 5.22 0.33 1.49
N TYR A 144 4.94 0.41 2.80
CA TYR A 144 4.35 -0.67 3.60
C TYR A 144 2.94 -1.08 3.13
N HIS A 145 2.22 -0.16 2.49
CA HIS A 145 0.84 -0.36 2.05
C HIS A 145 0.71 -0.91 0.61
N THR A 146 1.76 -0.82 -0.19
CA THR A 146 1.71 -1.11 -1.64
C THR A 146 1.18 -2.50 -1.97
N ARG A 147 1.65 -3.54 -1.29
CA ARG A 147 1.21 -4.93 -1.56
C ARG A 147 -0.27 -5.14 -1.27
N ARG A 148 -0.77 -4.63 -0.16
CA ARG A 148 -2.19 -4.78 0.21
C ARG A 148 -3.08 -3.97 -0.72
N ALA A 149 -2.78 -2.70 -0.96
CA ALA A 149 -3.55 -1.85 -1.84
C ALA A 149 -3.61 -2.43 -3.26
N LEU A 150 -2.47 -2.81 -3.83
CA LEU A 150 -2.41 -3.41 -5.16
C LEU A 150 -3.20 -4.72 -5.25
N SER A 151 -3.14 -5.56 -4.21
CA SER A 151 -3.91 -6.81 -4.15
C SER A 151 -5.43 -6.56 -4.16
N ILE A 152 -5.88 -5.56 -3.40
CA ILE A 152 -7.30 -5.19 -3.31
C ILE A 152 -7.76 -4.58 -4.64
N LEU A 153 -7.04 -3.61 -5.18
CA LEU A 153 -7.41 -2.91 -6.41
C LEU A 153 -7.43 -3.84 -7.62
N ARG A 154 -6.46 -4.73 -7.77
CA ARG A 154 -6.46 -5.75 -8.84
C ARG A 154 -7.65 -6.70 -8.75
N SER A 155 -8.10 -7.03 -7.55
CA SER A 155 -9.26 -7.89 -7.34
C SER A 155 -10.59 -7.16 -7.57
N ARG A 156 -10.71 -5.92 -7.08
CA ARG A 156 -11.96 -5.14 -7.13
C ARG A 156 -12.16 -4.41 -8.45
N LEU A 157 -11.07 -4.12 -9.16
CA LEU A 157 -11.05 -3.37 -10.42
C LEU A 157 -10.18 -4.09 -11.47
N PRO A 158 -10.54 -5.36 -11.82
CA PRO A 158 -9.74 -6.20 -12.70
C PRO A 158 -9.70 -5.71 -14.16
N GLN A 159 -10.55 -4.77 -14.53
CA GLN A 159 -10.58 -4.17 -15.86
C GLN A 159 -9.42 -3.23 -16.14
N TYR A 160 -8.66 -2.81 -15.12
CA TYR A 160 -7.50 -1.94 -15.27
C TYR A 160 -6.19 -2.71 -15.09
N LYS A 161 -5.17 -2.34 -15.88
CA LYS A 161 -3.79 -2.76 -15.63
C LYS A 161 -3.21 -1.90 -14.52
N TRP A 162 -2.85 -2.50 -13.39
CA TRP A 162 -2.32 -1.81 -12.22
C TRP A 162 -0.81 -1.95 -12.10
N SER A 163 -0.11 -0.83 -11.97
CA SER A 163 1.26 -0.71 -11.49
C SER A 163 1.31 0.11 -10.20
N VAL A 164 2.44 0.19 -9.52
CA VAL A 164 2.53 0.91 -8.24
C VAL A 164 3.87 1.60 -8.07
N ALA A 165 3.84 2.84 -7.63
CA ALA A 165 4.96 3.62 -7.14
C ALA A 165 4.87 3.71 -5.61
N ALA A 166 5.89 3.18 -4.94
CA ALA A 166 6.02 3.29 -3.51
C ALA A 166 6.52 4.67 -3.11
N VAL A 167 6.01 5.16 -1.98
CA VAL A 167 6.52 6.34 -1.30
C VAL A 167 7.22 5.89 -0.03
N ASP A 168 8.49 6.22 0.09
CA ASP A 168 9.28 5.94 1.28
C ASP A 168 9.12 7.08 2.28
N ASP A 169 8.62 6.75 3.45
CA ASP A 169 8.52 7.63 4.61
C ASP A 169 9.16 6.92 5.80
N THR A 170 10.46 7.15 5.98
CA THR A 170 11.24 6.50 7.05
C THR A 170 10.88 6.99 8.45
N GLU A 171 10.15 8.08 8.59
CA GLU A 171 9.57 8.48 9.88
C GLU A 171 8.45 7.52 10.29
N ILE A 172 7.70 7.02 9.32
CA ILE A 172 6.54 6.15 9.53
C ILE A 172 6.92 4.68 9.45
N PHE A 173 7.72 4.27 8.46
CA PHE A 173 8.08 2.86 8.25
C PHE A 173 9.38 2.66 7.47
N ASP A 174 10.24 1.74 8.01
CA ASP A 174 11.35 1.14 7.27
C ASP A 174 11.21 -0.39 7.25
N THR A 175 11.77 -1.01 6.22
CA THR A 175 11.74 -2.48 6.05
C THR A 175 12.50 -3.22 7.15
N ARG A 176 13.40 -2.55 7.89
CA ARG A 176 14.04 -3.01 9.12
C ARG A 176 13.14 -2.76 10.33
N TRP A 177 11.88 -3.16 10.22
CA TRP A 177 10.81 -2.89 11.16
C TRP A 177 11.13 -3.26 12.62
N TRP A 178 12.04 -4.20 12.86
CA TRP A 178 12.44 -4.62 14.21
C TRP A 178 13.31 -3.57 14.95
N GLU A 179 13.82 -2.57 14.26
CA GLU A 179 14.64 -1.51 14.87
C GLU A 179 13.79 -0.42 15.56
N ASN A 180 12.51 -0.35 15.24
CA ASN A 180 11.62 0.67 15.78
C ASN A 180 10.25 0.08 16.13
N ARG A 181 9.75 0.40 17.35
CA ARG A 181 8.44 -0.11 17.83
C ARG A 181 7.27 0.30 16.94
N GLU A 182 7.26 1.53 16.43
CA GLU A 182 6.15 2.01 15.59
C GLU A 182 6.21 1.33 14.21
N TRP A 183 7.38 1.13 13.64
CA TRP A 183 7.55 0.34 12.42
C TRP A 183 7.09 -1.11 12.60
N ALA A 184 7.40 -1.70 13.76
CA ALA A 184 6.95 -3.05 14.09
C ALA A 184 5.42 -3.17 14.12
N LYS A 185 4.73 -2.20 14.72
CA LYS A 185 3.27 -2.16 14.71
C LYS A 185 2.71 -2.08 13.29
N ILE A 186 3.26 -1.20 12.46
CA ILE A 186 2.83 -1.04 11.07
C ILE A 186 3.03 -2.34 10.30
N CYS A 187 4.21 -2.97 10.44
CA CYS A 187 4.50 -4.24 9.79
C CYS A 187 3.46 -5.31 10.16
N VAL A 188 3.18 -5.47 11.46
CA VAL A 188 2.22 -6.45 11.96
C VAL A 188 0.79 -6.14 11.47
N TYR A 189 0.35 -4.89 11.54
CA TYR A 189 -0.98 -4.48 11.10
C TYR A 189 -1.18 -4.63 9.59
N GLU A 190 -0.18 -4.33 8.79
CA GLU A 190 -0.30 -4.51 7.33
C GLU A 190 -0.33 -6.00 6.94
N TRP A 191 0.43 -6.86 7.65
CA TRP A 191 0.32 -8.30 7.47
C TRP A 191 -1.03 -8.85 7.92
N GLU A 192 -1.55 -8.42 9.09
CA GLU A 192 -2.87 -8.81 9.59
C GLU A 192 -3.95 -8.45 8.55
N LYS A 193 -3.99 -7.19 8.09
CA LYS A 193 -4.96 -6.72 7.09
C LYS A 193 -4.82 -7.43 5.76
N LEU A 194 -3.59 -7.70 5.30
CA LEU A 194 -3.34 -8.41 4.05
C LEU A 194 -3.82 -9.87 4.13
N LEU A 195 -3.51 -10.55 5.23
CA LEU A 195 -3.95 -11.94 5.46
C LEU A 195 -5.47 -12.01 5.61
N TRP A 196 -6.06 -11.10 6.37
CA TRP A 196 -7.52 -10.99 6.49
C TRP A 196 -8.17 -10.83 5.12
N TRP A 197 -7.68 -9.89 4.31
CA TRP A 197 -8.15 -9.69 2.94
C TRP A 197 -8.04 -10.98 2.13
N LYS A 198 -6.89 -11.62 2.12
CA LYS A 198 -6.64 -12.82 1.32
C LYS A 198 -7.50 -14.02 1.74
N LEU A 199 -7.72 -14.21 3.03
CA LEU A 199 -8.40 -15.40 3.56
C LEU A 199 -9.91 -15.25 3.62
N PHE A 200 -10.43 -14.01 3.82
CA PHE A 200 -11.84 -13.82 4.15
C PHE A 200 -12.62 -12.90 3.21
N GLU A 201 -11.96 -11.99 2.49
CA GLU A 201 -12.65 -10.96 1.71
C GLU A 201 -12.41 -11.04 0.19
N SER A 202 -11.28 -11.55 -0.24
CA SER A 202 -10.90 -11.53 -1.66
C SER A 202 -11.84 -12.34 -2.58
N TRP A 203 -12.57 -13.29 -2.03
CA TRP A 203 -13.51 -14.17 -2.74
C TRP A 203 -14.99 -13.81 -2.53
N ARG A 204 -15.27 -12.76 -1.73
CA ARG A 204 -16.62 -12.22 -1.50
C ARG A 204 -16.99 -11.09 -2.49
N SER A 205 -16.33 -11.01 -3.62
CA SER A 205 -16.57 -9.97 -4.65
C SER A 205 -17.77 -10.24 -5.51
#